data_afa6ec88693c3903080d2e8fc8d8d096
#
_entry.id   afa6ec88693c3903080d2e8fc8d8d096
#
_cell.length_a   1.000
_cell.length_b   1.000
_cell.length_c   1.000
_cell.angle_alpha   90.00
_cell.angle_beta   90.00
_cell.angle_gamma   90.00
#
_symmetry.space_group_name_H-M   'P 1'
#
loop_
_entity.id
_entity.type
_entity.pdbx_description
1 polymer ?
#
loop_
_entity_poly.entity_id
_entity_poly.type
_entity_poly.pdbx_seq_one_letter_code
_entity_poly.pdbx_strand_id
1 'polypeptide(L)'
;HQEMAAKLQQLVDAGIPVWVIPGECDVNNTAAKSYAGGTTKSTTYINSSEFASIYANMGYNAAIERDANSLSYTCEPLPGLILIAIDDNMSKQRDSNKSTAANGLSSATTSWIYAKADEAAAQGKQVIAMMHHQLVDHIDQQNSLMANAFVNNASTLRSYFLGHGIRLVLTGHMHFTDATR
;
A
#
# COMPACT_ATOMS: atom_id res chain seq x y z
N HIS A 1 7.19 -13.91 3.26
CA HIS A 1 5.89 -13.66 2.60
C HIS A 1 5.00 -14.91 2.61
N GLN A 2 5.49 -16.07 2.16
CA GLN A 2 4.67 -17.29 2.07
C GLN A 2 4.07 -17.70 3.43
N GLU A 3 4.83 -17.64 4.52
CA GLU A 3 4.32 -17.93 5.87
C GLU A 3 3.24 -16.93 6.31
N MET A 4 3.43 -15.65 6.02
CA MET A 4 2.44 -14.62 6.33
C MET A 4 1.16 -14.84 5.50
N ALA A 5 1.29 -15.07 4.20
CA ALA A 5 0.16 -15.35 3.34
C ALA A 5 -0.62 -16.59 3.82
N ALA A 6 0.07 -17.67 4.24
CA ALA A 6 -0.58 -18.87 4.78
C ALA A 6 -1.35 -18.59 6.08
N LYS A 7 -0.88 -17.66 6.93
CA LYS A 7 -1.61 -17.24 8.14
C LYS A 7 -2.83 -16.38 7.79
N LEU A 8 -2.67 -15.43 6.86
CA LEU A 8 -3.78 -14.59 6.41
C LEU A 8 -4.83 -15.40 5.65
N GLN A 9 -4.43 -16.45 4.94
CA GLN A 9 -5.36 -17.36 4.26
C GLN A 9 -6.36 -18.00 5.23
N GLN A 10 -5.98 -18.25 6.48
CA GLN A 10 -6.90 -18.76 7.50
C GLN A 10 -8.06 -17.80 7.78
N LEU A 11 -7.82 -16.48 7.69
CA LEU A 11 -8.89 -15.48 7.81
C LEU A 11 -9.81 -15.54 6.58
N VAL A 12 -9.23 -15.62 5.40
CA VAL A 12 -9.98 -15.73 4.14
C VAL A 12 -10.84 -17.00 4.16
N ASP A 13 -10.28 -18.12 4.58
CA ASP A 13 -10.99 -19.40 4.69
C ASP A 13 -12.13 -19.37 5.73
N ALA A 14 -11.99 -18.52 6.75
CA ALA A 14 -13.04 -18.23 7.73
C ALA A 14 -14.09 -17.21 7.25
N GLY A 15 -14.02 -16.76 5.99
CA GLY A 15 -14.95 -15.78 5.41
C GLY A 15 -14.65 -14.34 5.78
N ILE A 16 -13.47 -14.06 6.36
CA ILE A 16 -13.04 -12.71 6.69
C ILE A 16 -12.19 -12.17 5.52
N PRO A 17 -12.67 -11.16 4.80
CA PRO A 17 -11.91 -10.62 3.68
C PRO A 17 -10.64 -9.92 4.16
N VAL A 18 -9.55 -10.09 3.40
CA VAL A 18 -8.25 -9.51 3.69
C VAL A 18 -7.78 -8.73 2.48
N TRP A 19 -7.26 -7.53 2.70
CA TRP A 19 -6.65 -6.68 1.67
C TRP A 19 -5.23 -6.32 2.08
N VAL A 20 -4.27 -6.48 1.17
CA VAL A 20 -2.86 -6.19 1.43
C VAL A 20 -2.29 -5.23 0.40
N ILE A 21 -1.34 -4.43 0.85
CA ILE A 21 -0.45 -3.61 0.02
C ILE A 21 0.99 -3.89 0.44
N PRO A 22 1.99 -3.69 -0.42
CA PRO A 22 3.39 -3.79 -0.02
C PRO A 22 3.82 -2.58 0.81
N GLY A 23 4.72 -2.82 1.77
CA GLY A 23 5.57 -1.81 2.39
C GLY A 23 6.92 -1.69 1.68
N GLU A 24 7.77 -0.76 2.12
CA GLU A 24 9.06 -0.46 1.47
C GLU A 24 10.05 -1.64 1.48
N CYS A 25 9.89 -2.57 2.42
CA CYS A 25 10.77 -3.74 2.56
C CYS A 25 10.21 -5.02 1.94
N ASP A 26 9.00 -5.01 1.39
CA ASP A 26 8.33 -6.23 0.94
C ASP A 26 8.75 -6.68 -0.48
N VAL A 27 9.02 -5.73 -1.36
CA VAL A 27 9.35 -5.99 -2.77
C VAL A 27 10.74 -5.48 -3.09
N ASN A 28 11.53 -6.30 -3.79
CA ASN A 28 12.89 -5.99 -4.24
C ASN A 28 13.84 -5.55 -3.11
N ASN A 29 13.69 -6.12 -1.92
CA ASN A 29 14.52 -5.81 -0.77
C ASN A 29 15.89 -6.50 -0.85
N THR A 30 16.86 -5.85 -1.49
CA THR A 30 18.22 -6.36 -1.62
C THR A 30 18.98 -6.45 -0.28
N ALA A 31 18.45 -5.78 0.77
CA ALA A 31 19.01 -5.83 2.12
C ALA A 31 18.42 -6.97 2.98
N ALA A 32 17.50 -7.77 2.43
CA ALA A 32 16.88 -8.88 3.14
C ALA A 32 17.91 -9.88 3.68
N LYS A 33 17.75 -10.28 4.96
CA LYS A 33 18.64 -11.18 5.67
C LYS A 33 17.87 -12.34 6.31
N SER A 34 18.52 -13.49 6.33
CA SER A 34 18.10 -14.62 7.16
C SER A 34 18.97 -14.66 8.42
N TYR A 35 18.34 -14.91 9.54
CA TYR A 35 19.00 -15.08 10.86
C TYR A 35 18.95 -16.53 11.33
N ALA A 36 18.52 -17.45 10.48
CA ALA A 36 18.45 -18.87 10.81
C ALA A 36 19.86 -19.45 11.10
N GLY A 37 19.96 -20.26 12.15
CA GLY A 37 21.21 -20.93 12.51
C GLY A 37 22.25 -20.03 13.19
N GLY A 38 21.84 -18.91 13.77
CA GLY A 38 22.73 -18.02 14.55
C GLY A 38 23.73 -17.19 13.73
N THR A 39 23.60 -17.21 12.40
CA THR A 39 24.44 -16.41 11.49
C THR A 39 23.57 -15.57 10.55
N THR A 40 24.02 -14.35 10.27
CA THR A 40 23.33 -13.47 9.32
C THR A 40 23.79 -13.81 7.89
N LYS A 41 22.83 -14.16 7.03
CA LYS A 41 23.09 -14.44 5.60
C LYS A 41 22.13 -13.62 4.73
N SER A 42 22.57 -13.21 3.53
CA SER A 42 21.65 -12.66 2.54
C SER A 42 20.64 -13.72 2.13
N THR A 43 19.39 -13.31 1.92
CA THR A 43 18.32 -14.17 1.45
C THR A 43 17.76 -13.67 0.13
N THR A 44 16.94 -14.49 -0.52
CA THR A 44 16.20 -14.09 -1.71
C THR A 44 15.14 -13.05 -1.34
N TYR A 45 14.80 -12.21 -2.29
CA TYR A 45 13.69 -11.26 -2.23
C TYR A 45 12.75 -11.52 -3.41
N ILE A 46 11.54 -11.01 -3.31
CA ILE A 46 10.50 -11.17 -4.34
C ILE A 46 10.34 -9.88 -5.13
N ASN A 47 9.86 -10.00 -6.38
CA ASN A 47 9.47 -8.89 -7.22
C ASN A 47 7.97 -8.56 -7.07
N SER A 48 7.50 -7.52 -7.77
CA SER A 48 6.11 -7.07 -7.67
C SER A 48 5.09 -8.12 -8.13
N SER A 49 5.41 -8.88 -9.18
CA SER A 49 4.55 -9.95 -9.70
C SER A 49 4.44 -11.11 -8.71
N GLU A 50 5.54 -11.50 -8.09
CA GLU A 50 5.58 -12.54 -7.06
C GLU A 50 4.80 -12.12 -5.82
N PHE A 51 4.90 -10.85 -5.39
CA PHE A 51 4.09 -10.32 -4.30
C PHE A 51 2.59 -10.46 -4.60
N ALA A 52 2.13 -9.97 -5.75
CA ALA A 52 0.73 -10.09 -6.15
C ALA A 52 0.25 -11.54 -6.27
N SER A 53 1.13 -12.47 -6.66
CA SER A 53 0.80 -13.89 -6.76
C SER A 53 0.69 -14.56 -5.38
N ILE A 54 1.61 -14.25 -4.46
CA ILE A 54 1.59 -14.79 -3.08
C ILE A 54 0.33 -14.34 -2.33
N TYR A 55 -0.06 -13.07 -2.50
CA TYR A 55 -1.23 -12.49 -1.84
C TYR A 55 -2.48 -12.43 -2.73
N ALA A 56 -2.57 -13.29 -3.75
CA ALA A 56 -3.63 -13.28 -4.75
C ALA A 56 -5.05 -13.24 -4.12
N ASN A 57 -5.30 -14.06 -3.09
CA ASN A 57 -6.60 -14.12 -2.40
C ASN A 57 -6.82 -12.99 -1.38
N MET A 58 -5.87 -12.07 -1.23
CA MET A 58 -5.89 -10.98 -0.25
C MET A 58 -6.01 -9.64 -0.96
N GLY A 59 -7.00 -9.51 -1.81
CA GLY A 59 -7.35 -8.31 -2.54
C GLY A 59 -7.13 -8.40 -4.06
N TYR A 60 -6.01 -8.97 -4.53
CA TYR A 60 -5.63 -8.91 -5.94
C TYR A 60 -6.58 -9.66 -6.88
N ASN A 61 -7.09 -10.86 -6.49
CA ASN A 61 -8.05 -11.62 -7.30
C ASN A 61 -9.47 -11.04 -7.22
N ALA A 62 -9.82 -10.38 -6.13
CA ALA A 62 -11.12 -9.76 -5.91
C ALA A 62 -11.15 -8.28 -6.28
N ALA A 63 -10.05 -7.74 -6.83
CA ALA A 63 -9.97 -6.36 -7.25
C ALA A 63 -11.00 -6.05 -8.34
N ILE A 64 -11.72 -4.94 -8.19
CA ILE A 64 -12.59 -4.39 -9.24
C ILE A 64 -11.71 -3.93 -10.40
N GLU A 65 -10.63 -3.24 -10.08
CA GLU A 65 -9.64 -2.78 -11.05
C GLU A 65 -8.24 -2.71 -10.43
N ARG A 66 -7.22 -2.89 -11.24
CA ARG A 66 -5.81 -2.84 -10.84
C ARG A 66 -5.07 -1.81 -11.67
N ASP A 67 -4.22 -1.01 -11.03
CA ASP A 67 -3.34 -0.09 -11.74
C ASP A 67 -2.29 -0.85 -12.56
N ALA A 68 -2.19 -0.52 -13.85
CA ALA A 68 -1.18 -1.10 -14.73
C ALA A 68 0.26 -0.72 -14.32
N ASN A 69 0.44 0.42 -13.63
CA ASN A 69 1.74 1.01 -13.32
C ASN A 69 2.25 0.71 -11.91
N SER A 70 1.40 0.18 -11.02
CA SER A 70 1.75 -0.15 -9.64
C SER A 70 1.06 -1.43 -9.16
N LEU A 71 1.22 -1.78 -7.90
CA LEU A 71 0.45 -2.84 -7.24
C LEU A 71 -0.85 -2.31 -6.61
N SER A 72 -1.24 -1.08 -6.91
CA SER A 72 -2.49 -0.50 -6.45
C SER A 72 -3.71 -1.17 -7.09
N TYR A 73 -4.79 -1.24 -6.34
CA TYR A 73 -6.06 -1.80 -6.81
C TYR A 73 -7.25 -1.18 -6.07
N THR A 74 -8.47 -1.39 -6.60
CA THR A 74 -9.72 -1.02 -5.94
C THR A 74 -10.52 -2.27 -5.58
N CYS A 75 -11.23 -2.21 -4.47
CA CYS A 75 -12.24 -3.20 -4.08
C CYS A 75 -13.42 -2.52 -3.38
N GLU A 76 -14.51 -3.24 -3.17
CA GLU A 76 -15.70 -2.77 -2.48
C GLU A 76 -15.93 -3.63 -1.23
N PRO A 77 -15.30 -3.28 -0.08
CA PRO A 77 -15.42 -4.03 1.18
C PRO A 77 -16.85 -4.15 1.69
N LEU A 78 -17.63 -3.11 1.48
CA LEU A 78 -19.03 -3.01 1.84
C LEU A 78 -19.79 -2.32 0.69
N PRO A 79 -21.05 -2.66 0.44
CA PRO A 79 -21.85 -1.99 -0.57
C PRO A 79 -21.82 -0.46 -0.41
N GLY A 80 -21.41 0.25 -1.45
CA GLY A 80 -21.30 1.71 -1.45
C GLY A 80 -20.00 2.28 -0.86
N LEU A 81 -19.04 1.43 -0.47
CA LEU A 81 -17.72 1.85 0.03
C LEU A 81 -16.61 1.29 -0.85
N ILE A 82 -15.89 2.16 -1.54
CA ILE A 82 -14.69 1.78 -2.30
C ILE A 82 -13.45 1.95 -1.43
N LEU A 83 -12.63 0.92 -1.35
CA LEU A 83 -11.26 0.97 -0.85
C LEU A 83 -10.30 1.10 -2.03
N ILE A 84 -9.51 2.16 -2.05
CA ILE A 84 -8.35 2.27 -2.94
C ILE A 84 -7.11 1.83 -2.15
N ALA A 85 -6.61 0.65 -2.48
CA ALA A 85 -5.38 0.09 -1.92
C ALA A 85 -4.19 0.59 -2.76
N ILE A 86 -3.33 1.40 -2.16
CA ILE A 86 -2.30 2.19 -2.85
C ILE A 86 -0.91 1.62 -2.56
N ASP A 87 -0.21 1.22 -3.60
CA ASP A 87 1.23 0.93 -3.58
C ASP A 87 2.01 2.25 -3.73
N ASP A 88 2.36 2.84 -2.61
CA ASP A 88 3.16 4.06 -2.50
C ASP A 88 4.67 3.79 -2.40
N ASN A 89 5.10 2.58 -2.77
CA ASN A 89 6.50 2.14 -2.77
C ASN A 89 7.08 1.99 -4.18
N MET A 90 6.34 2.38 -5.23
CA MET A 90 6.76 2.25 -6.62
C MET A 90 7.25 0.84 -6.96
N SER A 91 6.57 -0.21 -6.47
CA SER A 91 7.04 -1.60 -6.49
C SER A 91 7.40 -2.09 -7.89
N LYS A 92 6.57 -1.80 -8.91
CA LYS A 92 6.85 -2.20 -10.30
C LYS A 92 8.06 -1.48 -10.91
N GLN A 93 8.24 -0.19 -10.59
CA GLN A 93 9.41 0.56 -11.05
C GLN A 93 10.71 0.01 -10.44
N ARG A 94 10.63 -0.48 -9.20
CA ARG A 94 11.76 -1.11 -8.51
C ARG A 94 12.12 -2.48 -9.07
N ASP A 95 11.27 -3.14 -9.83
CA ASP A 95 11.59 -4.41 -10.49
C ASP A 95 12.78 -4.26 -11.45
N SER A 96 12.95 -3.10 -12.08
CA SER A 96 14.06 -2.84 -13.01
C SER A 96 15.31 -2.28 -12.33
N ASN A 97 15.18 -1.37 -11.36
CA ASN A 97 16.34 -0.68 -10.76
C ASN A 97 16.71 -1.19 -9.36
N LYS A 98 15.85 -2.01 -8.72
CA LYS A 98 16.06 -2.62 -7.40
C LYS A 98 16.51 -1.62 -6.32
N SER A 99 16.08 -0.39 -6.44
CA SER A 99 16.32 0.65 -5.44
C SER A 99 15.51 0.38 -4.17
N THR A 100 16.10 0.65 -3.01
CA THR A 100 15.51 0.29 -1.72
C THR A 100 14.52 1.28 -1.17
N ALA A 101 14.34 2.45 -1.74
CA ALA A 101 13.41 3.43 -1.17
C ALA A 101 12.78 4.28 -2.27
N ALA A 102 11.50 4.09 -2.47
CA ALA A 102 10.70 5.07 -3.16
C ALA A 102 9.37 5.21 -2.42
N ASN A 103 9.35 6.02 -1.38
CA ASN A 103 8.15 6.42 -0.66
C ASN A 103 7.34 7.43 -1.49
N GLY A 104 6.81 7.00 -2.62
CA GLY A 104 6.13 7.88 -3.55
C GLY A 104 5.22 7.18 -4.55
N LEU A 105 4.56 7.99 -5.35
CA LEU A 105 3.67 7.58 -6.42
C LEU A 105 4.19 8.09 -7.76
N SER A 106 4.08 7.26 -8.80
CA SER A 106 4.26 7.76 -10.16
C SER A 106 3.11 8.68 -10.55
N SER A 107 3.32 9.59 -11.49
CA SER A 107 2.25 10.44 -12.01
C SER A 107 1.10 9.62 -12.63
N ALA A 108 1.41 8.50 -13.26
CA ALA A 108 0.41 7.60 -13.83
C ALA A 108 -0.45 6.94 -12.73
N THR A 109 0.15 6.43 -11.66
CA THR A 109 -0.56 5.88 -10.49
C THR A 109 -1.40 6.96 -9.81
N THR A 110 -0.85 8.16 -9.64
CA THR A 110 -1.58 9.30 -9.04
C THR A 110 -2.83 9.65 -9.85
N SER A 111 -2.70 9.76 -11.17
CA SER A 111 -3.85 10.02 -12.05
C SER A 111 -4.89 8.91 -12.00
N TRP A 112 -4.44 7.65 -11.91
CA TRP A 112 -5.33 6.50 -11.77
C TRP A 112 -6.12 6.56 -10.44
N ILE A 113 -5.47 6.88 -9.33
CA ILE A 113 -6.12 7.01 -8.01
C ILE A 113 -7.24 8.06 -8.07
N TYR A 114 -6.97 9.22 -8.67
CA TYR A 114 -7.96 10.29 -8.77
C TYR A 114 -9.14 9.88 -9.65
N ALA A 115 -8.87 9.26 -10.80
CA ALA A 115 -9.93 8.75 -11.67
C ALA A 115 -10.82 7.74 -10.93
N LYS A 116 -10.25 6.84 -10.13
CA LYS A 116 -11.04 5.87 -9.35
C LYS A 116 -11.87 6.52 -8.23
N ALA A 117 -11.34 7.55 -7.59
CA ALA A 117 -12.10 8.33 -6.61
C ALA A 117 -13.28 9.08 -7.26
N ASP A 118 -13.05 9.72 -8.41
CA ASP A 118 -14.09 10.43 -9.15
C ASP A 118 -15.17 9.48 -9.70
N GLU A 119 -14.77 8.31 -10.22
CA GLU A 119 -15.70 7.27 -10.67
C GLU A 119 -16.58 6.75 -9.53
N ALA A 120 -16.02 6.53 -8.35
CA ALA A 120 -16.78 6.13 -7.17
C ALA A 120 -17.75 7.21 -6.73
N ALA A 121 -17.33 8.48 -6.71
CA ALA A 121 -18.17 9.62 -6.37
C ALA A 121 -19.33 9.77 -7.37
N ALA A 122 -19.08 9.61 -8.68
CA ALA A 122 -20.12 9.64 -9.72
C ALA A 122 -21.16 8.53 -9.55
N GLN A 123 -20.80 7.41 -8.91
CA GLN A 123 -21.69 6.31 -8.56
C GLN A 123 -22.35 6.51 -7.17
N GLY A 124 -22.13 7.64 -6.49
CA GLY A 124 -22.64 7.92 -5.15
C GLY A 124 -21.99 7.07 -4.04
N LYS A 125 -20.82 6.49 -4.31
CA LYS A 125 -20.08 5.68 -3.34
C LYS A 125 -19.10 6.52 -2.53
N GLN A 126 -18.86 6.09 -1.30
CA GLN A 126 -17.80 6.66 -0.45
C GLN A 126 -16.45 6.04 -0.78
N VAL A 127 -15.37 6.78 -0.55
CA VAL A 127 -14.01 6.31 -0.82
C VAL A 127 -13.16 6.43 0.43
N ILE A 128 -12.43 5.35 0.74
CA ILE A 128 -11.32 5.34 1.69
C ILE A 128 -10.06 4.85 0.98
N ALA A 129 -8.90 5.26 1.48
CA ALA A 129 -7.62 4.80 0.96
C ALA A 129 -6.87 3.98 2.02
N MET A 130 -6.01 3.09 1.55
CA MET A 130 -5.03 2.36 2.34
C MET A 130 -3.68 2.49 1.65
N MET A 131 -2.64 2.90 2.38
CA MET A 131 -1.27 3.06 1.88
C MET A 131 -0.25 2.78 2.97
N HIS A 132 1.02 2.63 2.64
CA HIS A 132 2.05 2.30 3.62
C HIS A 132 2.54 3.53 4.39
N HIS A 133 2.97 4.58 3.68
CA HIS A 133 3.52 5.78 4.30
C HIS A 133 2.45 6.77 4.74
N GLN A 134 2.83 7.65 5.66
CA GLN A 134 1.94 8.64 6.27
C GLN A 134 1.75 9.88 5.37
N LEU A 135 0.62 10.57 5.58
CA LEU A 135 0.30 11.85 4.94
C LEU A 135 0.34 13.03 5.91
N VAL A 136 0.22 12.77 7.20
CA VAL A 136 0.16 13.77 8.27
C VAL A 136 1.01 13.35 9.46
N ASP A 137 1.47 14.30 10.25
CA ASP A 137 2.16 14.03 11.50
C ASP A 137 1.22 13.38 12.52
N HIS A 138 1.67 12.31 13.17
CA HIS A 138 1.00 11.66 14.29
C HIS A 138 1.56 12.12 15.64
N ILE A 139 2.80 12.58 15.62
CA ILE A 139 3.46 13.24 16.76
C ILE A 139 4.07 14.55 16.28
N ASP A 140 4.17 15.52 17.16
CA ASP A 140 4.69 16.85 16.80
C ASP A 140 6.09 16.77 16.16
N GLN A 141 6.28 17.51 15.08
CA GLN A 141 7.51 17.58 14.28
C GLN A 141 7.97 16.24 13.66
N GLN A 142 7.11 15.24 13.56
CA GLN A 142 7.47 13.93 13.01
C GLN A 142 8.05 14.04 11.60
N ASN A 143 7.48 14.86 10.75
CA ASN A 143 7.94 15.02 9.37
C ASN A 143 9.37 15.61 9.28
N SER A 144 9.79 16.39 10.25
CA SER A 144 11.14 16.95 10.33
C SER A 144 12.17 15.93 10.87
N LEU A 145 11.74 15.05 11.78
CA LEU A 145 12.59 14.07 12.45
C LEU A 145 12.66 12.75 11.68
N MET A 146 11.59 12.39 10.99
CA MET A 146 11.37 11.09 10.35
C MET A 146 10.78 11.27 8.95
N ALA A 147 11.42 12.05 8.11
CA ALA A 147 10.91 12.37 6.76
C ALA A 147 10.62 11.13 5.90
N ASN A 148 11.34 10.04 6.12
CA ASN A 148 11.13 8.76 5.44
C ASN A 148 9.84 8.02 5.85
N ALA A 149 9.17 8.44 6.92
CA ALA A 149 7.87 7.92 7.32
C ALA A 149 6.74 8.43 6.41
N PHE A 150 6.99 9.47 5.64
CA PHE A 150 6.01 10.14 4.81
C PHE A 150 6.16 9.78 3.34
N VAL A 151 5.02 9.70 2.65
CA VAL A 151 5.03 9.65 1.20
C VAL A 151 5.58 10.97 0.64
N ASN A 152 6.36 10.90 -0.43
CA ASN A 152 6.88 12.10 -1.10
C ASN A 152 5.72 13.01 -1.52
N ASN A 153 5.89 14.31 -1.30
CA ASN A 153 4.85 15.32 -1.57
C ASN A 153 3.54 15.09 -0.79
N ALA A 154 3.60 14.58 0.44
CA ALA A 154 2.45 14.27 1.29
C ALA A 154 1.41 15.41 1.37
N SER A 155 1.85 16.67 1.49
CA SER A 155 0.96 17.84 1.54
C SER A 155 0.14 18.03 0.27
N THR A 156 0.76 17.85 -0.88
CA THR A 156 0.10 17.93 -2.19
C THR A 156 -0.89 16.77 -2.34
N LEU A 157 -0.46 15.55 -2.04
CA LEU A 157 -1.30 14.37 -2.13
C LEU A 157 -2.52 14.46 -1.21
N ARG A 158 -2.32 14.95 0.02
CA ARG A 158 -3.42 15.22 0.97
C ARG A 158 -4.46 16.20 0.40
N SER A 159 -4.00 17.31 -0.19
CA SER A 159 -4.90 18.29 -0.81
C SER A 159 -5.70 17.69 -1.95
N TYR A 160 -5.07 16.88 -2.78
CA TYR A 160 -5.75 16.18 -3.87
C TYR A 160 -6.73 15.11 -3.36
N PHE A 161 -6.37 14.33 -2.36
CA PHE A 161 -7.26 13.34 -1.78
C PHE A 161 -8.55 13.99 -1.25
N LEU A 162 -8.41 15.11 -0.53
CA LEU A 162 -9.56 15.88 -0.06
C LEU A 162 -10.42 16.41 -1.21
N GLY A 163 -9.79 16.90 -2.29
CA GLY A 163 -10.46 17.39 -3.48
C GLY A 163 -11.26 16.30 -4.23
N HIS A 164 -10.80 15.05 -4.17
CA HIS A 164 -11.45 13.87 -4.76
C HIS A 164 -12.27 13.03 -3.76
N GLY A 165 -12.59 13.60 -2.60
CA GLY A 165 -13.49 12.98 -1.62
C GLY A 165 -12.88 11.87 -0.75
N ILE A 166 -11.57 11.63 -0.84
CA ILE A 166 -10.87 10.66 0.02
C ILE A 166 -10.56 11.35 1.36
N ARG A 167 -11.33 11.02 2.41
CA ARG A 167 -11.26 11.68 3.73
C ARG A 167 -10.68 10.80 4.83
N LEU A 168 -10.56 9.51 4.60
CA LEU A 168 -9.97 8.55 5.51
C LEU A 168 -8.86 7.78 4.79
N VAL A 169 -7.67 7.79 5.38
CA VAL A 169 -6.52 7.03 4.89
C VAL A 169 -6.00 6.15 6.03
N LEU A 170 -5.93 4.86 5.77
CA LEU A 170 -5.31 3.88 6.66
C LEU A 170 -3.84 3.75 6.29
N THR A 171 -2.94 3.94 7.24
CA THR A 171 -1.48 3.87 7.01
C THR A 171 -0.81 2.87 7.93
N GLY A 172 0.36 2.41 7.55
CA GLY A 172 1.20 1.50 8.31
C GLY A 172 2.52 2.15 8.74
N HIS A 173 3.66 1.49 8.47
CA HIS A 173 5.05 1.91 8.58
C HIS A 173 5.53 2.11 10.04
N MET A 174 4.85 2.90 10.85
CA MET A 174 5.33 3.31 12.18
C MET A 174 5.07 2.29 13.29
N HIS A 175 4.33 1.20 13.02
CA HIS A 175 4.07 0.10 13.97
C HIS A 175 3.41 0.56 15.29
N PHE A 176 2.63 1.63 15.28
CA PHE A 176 1.80 2.05 16.40
C PHE A 176 0.38 2.35 15.96
N THR A 177 -0.55 2.38 16.90
CA THR A 177 -1.95 2.68 16.63
C THR A 177 -2.27 4.09 17.08
N ASP A 178 -2.67 4.93 16.15
CA ASP A 178 -3.06 6.32 16.40
C ASP A 178 -4.06 6.81 15.34
N ALA A 179 -4.73 7.92 15.60
CA ALA A 179 -5.60 8.62 14.67
C ALA A 179 -5.34 10.12 14.77
N THR A 180 -5.04 10.74 13.64
CA THR A 180 -4.76 12.18 13.55
C THR A 180 -5.50 12.81 12.36
N ARG A 181 -5.53 14.15 12.28
CA ARG A 181 -6.22 14.92 11.24
C ARG A 181 -5.52 16.24 10.91
#